data_3463bd38c4bc1ee5558ae78a3aaea69d
#
_entry.id   3463bd38c4bc1ee5558ae78a3aaea69d
#
_cell.length_a   1.000
_cell.length_b   1.000
_cell.length_c   1.000
_cell.angle_alpha   90.00
_cell.angle_beta   90.00
_cell.angle_gamma   90.00
#
_symmetry.space_group_name_H-M   'P 1'
#
loop_
_entity.id
_entity.type
_entity.pdbx_description
1 polymer ?
#
loop_
_entity_poly.entity_id
_entity_poly.type
_entity_poly.pdbx_seq_one_letter_code
_entity_poly.pdbx_strand_id
1 'polypeptide(L)'
;MSRIGLAMITSVVYFSRSCSGFAGVSSKRFHSCSRTGIVTIKKLKNRSTSFYAPYLHKPSRRSEPHLTKQNIRTSIRQFSLNMSTESHADVGVIPGRPTWQQTMIRIADPAKSIPFYTDVLGMTLIDKFDFPDMEFSLYFLTTLPEGEKYDLAPGTKEAHDYLWTMEGTALELTHNHGTEKDDFKGYHPGNAEKDGFGHIAVSCDDVYASCEELGKAGISFKKKPDEGRMKGLAFAYDPDSYWVEVVRRGTPGKIPNKFNLSQTMLRIKDPKKSIEFYKKMGMKLMSERHFNDFSLYFMASNVEAPANTGDEGTAVVRDLFGPVLELTHNHGTENDDDFKHFNGNEPDRQGFGHIGFLVDDVYKACVAIREMGYGMKKEPDDGKMKGLAFAYDPDDGKMK
;
A
#
# COMPACT_ATOMS: atom_id res chain seq x y z
N MET A 1 -19.87 5.09 32.67
CA MET A 1 -19.06 4.14 31.87
C MET A 1 -18.36 4.97 30.80
N SER A 2 -17.07 5.21 30.98
CA SER A 2 -16.30 6.09 30.11
C SER A 2 -16.04 5.41 28.77
N ARG A 3 -16.55 6.00 27.69
CA ARG A 3 -16.18 5.63 26.32
C ARG A 3 -14.69 5.95 26.14
N ILE A 4 -13.86 4.95 26.10
CA ILE A 4 -12.47 5.09 25.67
C ILE A 4 -12.53 5.14 24.14
N GLY A 5 -12.61 6.36 23.60
CA GLY A 5 -12.49 6.60 22.18
C GLY A 5 -11.07 6.23 21.75
N LEU A 6 -10.93 5.30 20.85
CA LEU A 6 -9.67 4.98 20.19
C LEU A 6 -9.30 6.13 19.27
N ALA A 7 -8.54 7.11 19.78
CA ALA A 7 -8.03 8.22 18.99
C ALA A 7 -6.86 7.70 18.14
N MET A 8 -7.13 7.32 16.89
CA MET A 8 -6.10 7.09 15.89
C MET A 8 -5.76 8.42 15.22
N ILE A 9 -4.51 8.72 15.03
CA ILE A 9 -4.01 10.00 14.55
C ILE A 9 -3.25 9.82 13.24
N THR A 10 -3.32 10.76 12.41
CA THR A 10 -3.11 10.89 10.99
C THR A 10 -1.74 11.19 10.54
N SER A 11 -1.53 10.97 9.27
CA SER A 11 -0.22 10.91 8.63
C SER A 11 0.76 10.11 9.47
N VAL A 12 0.28 8.97 9.94
CA VAL A 12 0.99 8.12 10.86
C VAL A 12 1.62 7.02 10.06
N VAL A 13 2.90 6.88 10.21
CA VAL A 13 3.66 5.76 9.67
C VAL A 13 3.42 4.56 10.58
N TYR A 14 2.76 3.54 10.04
CA TYR A 14 2.55 2.25 10.68
C TYR A 14 3.79 1.38 10.47
N PHE A 15 4.27 0.74 11.54
CA PHE A 15 5.36 -0.23 11.47
C PHE A 15 4.89 -1.56 12.02
N SER A 16 5.00 -2.61 11.23
CA SER A 16 4.78 -3.97 11.71
C SER A 16 6.04 -4.82 11.50
N ARG A 17 6.19 -5.82 12.31
CA ARG A 17 7.27 -6.80 12.20
C ARG A 17 6.83 -7.89 11.23
N SER A 18 7.57 -8.14 10.19
CA SER A 18 7.48 -9.37 9.39
C SER A 18 7.99 -10.52 10.26
N CYS A 19 7.13 -11.11 11.07
CA CYS A 19 7.33 -12.45 11.63
C CYS A 19 6.11 -12.87 12.46
N SER A 20 5.48 -13.96 12.10
CA SER A 20 4.77 -14.96 12.91
C SER A 20 4.46 -14.54 14.36
N GLY A 21 3.34 -13.91 14.62
CA GLY A 21 2.98 -13.58 15.99
C GLY A 21 1.68 -12.85 16.26
N PHE A 22 0.70 -12.82 15.35
CA PHE A 22 -0.68 -12.56 15.73
C PHE A 22 -1.38 -13.88 16.07
N ALA A 23 -0.88 -14.57 17.11
CA ALA A 23 -1.59 -15.69 17.71
C ALA A 23 -2.51 -15.15 18.80
N GLY A 24 -3.79 -15.43 18.64
CA GLY A 24 -4.86 -14.95 19.50
C GLY A 24 -4.62 -15.18 20.99
N VAL A 25 -5.02 -14.22 21.78
CA VAL A 25 -5.22 -14.37 23.22
C VAL A 25 -6.47 -15.20 23.43
N SER A 26 -6.31 -16.52 23.53
CA SER A 26 -7.31 -17.41 24.12
C SER A 26 -6.83 -17.91 25.47
N SER A 27 -7.67 -17.73 26.44
CA SER A 27 -7.43 -18.01 27.86
C SER A 27 -7.44 -19.49 28.20
N LYS A 28 -6.47 -19.88 29.06
CA LYS A 28 -6.51 -20.93 30.08
C LYS A 28 -6.59 -22.41 29.69
N ARG A 29 -5.57 -23.17 29.96
CA ARG A 29 -5.26 -24.02 31.13
C ARG A 29 -4.15 -25.01 30.82
N PHE A 30 -3.23 -25.14 31.77
CA PHE A 30 -2.19 -26.17 31.87
C PHE A 30 -2.76 -27.58 31.85
N HIS A 31 -2.14 -28.48 31.07
CA HIS A 31 -1.77 -29.82 31.54
C HIS A 31 -0.63 -30.37 30.68
N SER A 32 0.37 -30.87 31.37
CA SER A 32 1.54 -31.57 30.81
C SER A 32 1.17 -32.97 30.30
N CYS A 33 1.71 -33.38 29.17
CA CYS A 33 2.16 -34.78 29.02
C CYS A 33 3.09 -34.94 27.83
N SER A 34 4.20 -35.61 28.09
CA SER A 34 5.24 -36.03 27.15
C SER A 34 4.79 -37.21 26.29
N ARG A 35 5.23 -37.30 25.03
CA ARG A 35 5.93 -38.44 24.44
C ARG A 35 5.98 -38.44 22.92
N THR A 36 7.20 -38.48 22.45
CA THR A 36 7.74 -39.10 21.23
C THR A 36 6.83 -39.91 20.31
N GLY A 37 6.85 -39.58 19.02
CA GLY A 37 6.33 -40.41 17.94
C GLY A 37 7.02 -40.10 16.62
N ILE A 38 7.92 -40.99 16.21
CA ILE A 38 8.61 -41.04 14.92
C ILE A 38 7.60 -41.41 13.83
N VAL A 39 7.51 -40.67 12.75
CA VAL A 39 6.74 -41.07 11.55
C VAL A 39 7.68 -41.15 10.35
N THR A 40 7.74 -42.37 9.81
CA THR A 40 8.53 -42.84 8.69
C THR A 40 7.95 -42.36 7.35
N ILE A 41 8.78 -41.79 6.48
CA ILE A 41 8.43 -41.42 5.10
C ILE A 41 8.57 -42.65 4.20
N LYS A 42 7.48 -43.07 3.53
CA LYS A 42 7.53 -44.06 2.43
C LYS A 42 7.59 -43.34 1.07
N LYS A 43 8.65 -43.66 0.33
CA LYS A 43 8.82 -43.36 -1.10
C LYS A 43 7.79 -44.11 -1.95
N LEU A 44 7.15 -43.43 -2.88
CA LEU A 44 6.41 -44.08 -3.98
C LEU A 44 7.17 -43.88 -5.30
N LYS A 45 7.32 -44.98 -6.02
CA LYS A 45 8.06 -45.15 -7.29
C LYS A 45 7.21 -44.75 -8.50
N ASN A 46 7.87 -44.18 -9.50
CA ASN A 46 7.43 -43.93 -10.86
C ASN A 46 6.88 -45.17 -11.59
N ARG A 47 5.84 -44.96 -12.40
CA ARG A 47 5.57 -45.77 -13.59
C ARG A 47 5.36 -44.87 -14.82
N SER A 48 6.20 -45.15 -15.81
CA SER A 48 6.19 -44.63 -17.17
C SER A 48 5.12 -45.32 -18.02
N THR A 49 4.46 -44.57 -18.92
CA THR A 49 3.94 -45.14 -20.16
C THR A 49 4.17 -44.17 -21.32
N SER A 50 4.79 -44.70 -22.34
CA SER A 50 5.11 -44.10 -23.64
C SER A 50 3.95 -44.17 -24.58
N PHE A 51 3.79 -43.18 -25.52
CA PHE A 51 3.29 -43.43 -26.87
C PHE A 51 3.73 -42.33 -27.86
N TYR A 52 4.49 -42.79 -28.86
CA TYR A 52 4.69 -42.43 -30.29
C TYR A 52 4.65 -40.98 -30.82
N ALA A 53 5.79 -40.65 -31.48
CA ALA A 53 5.93 -39.64 -32.52
C ALA A 53 5.52 -40.17 -33.91
N PRO A 54 5.40 -39.30 -34.97
CA PRO A 54 6.49 -39.22 -35.93
C PRO A 54 6.74 -37.85 -36.66
N TYR A 55 8.01 -37.71 -37.10
CA TYR A 55 8.56 -37.08 -38.32
C TYR A 55 8.30 -35.58 -38.62
N LEU A 56 9.18 -34.75 -39.09
CA LEU A 56 10.55 -34.61 -39.62
C LEU A 56 10.78 -33.10 -39.89
N HIS A 57 11.88 -32.49 -39.55
CA HIS A 57 12.85 -31.83 -40.43
C HIS A 57 13.98 -31.15 -39.63
N LYS A 58 15.22 -31.44 -40.00
CA LYS A 58 16.43 -30.76 -39.53
C LYS A 58 16.69 -29.49 -40.32
N PRO A 59 17.27 -28.46 -39.69
CA PRO A 59 18.38 -27.71 -40.28
C PRO A 59 19.59 -27.64 -39.34
N SER A 60 20.72 -27.72 -39.98
CA SER A 60 22.14 -27.51 -39.72
C SER A 60 22.62 -26.93 -38.39
N ARG A 61 23.67 -27.61 -37.88
CA ARG A 61 24.53 -27.24 -36.76
C ARG A 61 25.18 -25.85 -36.95
N ARG A 62 24.97 -24.98 -35.94
CA ARG A 62 25.95 -23.99 -35.53
C ARG A 62 26.36 -24.32 -34.10
N SER A 63 27.67 -24.36 -33.87
CA SER A 63 28.35 -24.69 -32.65
C SER A 63 28.01 -23.69 -31.52
N GLU A 64 27.34 -24.15 -30.46
CA GLU A 64 27.24 -23.44 -29.19
C GLU A 64 28.49 -23.65 -28.35
N PRO A 65 28.97 -22.60 -27.65
CA PRO A 65 30.10 -22.77 -26.73
C PRO A 65 29.62 -23.47 -25.45
N HIS A 66 30.29 -24.56 -25.07
CA HIS A 66 30.11 -25.28 -23.81
C HIS A 66 30.44 -24.38 -22.61
N LEU A 67 29.40 -23.88 -21.93
CA LEU A 67 29.53 -23.28 -20.59
C LEU A 67 29.71 -24.41 -19.57
N THR A 68 30.88 -24.49 -18.96
CA THR A 68 31.16 -25.44 -17.89
C THR A 68 30.48 -24.99 -16.59
N LYS A 69 30.11 -25.98 -15.72
CA LYS A 69 29.50 -25.72 -14.39
C LYS A 69 30.34 -24.79 -13.51
N GLN A 70 31.60 -24.61 -13.81
CA GLN A 70 32.51 -23.70 -13.09
C GLN A 70 32.24 -22.23 -13.44
N ASN A 71 31.90 -21.94 -14.70
CA ASN A 71 31.58 -20.56 -15.14
C ASN A 71 30.24 -20.06 -14.57
N ILE A 72 29.26 -20.96 -14.40
CA ILE A 72 27.97 -20.62 -13.78
C ILE A 72 28.13 -20.26 -12.29
N ARG A 73 28.96 -21.03 -11.56
CA ARG A 73 29.24 -20.71 -10.14
C ARG A 73 30.01 -19.41 -9.96
N THR A 74 30.90 -19.07 -10.87
CA THR A 74 31.66 -17.82 -10.84
C THR A 74 30.77 -16.64 -11.17
N SER A 75 29.86 -16.74 -12.16
CA SER A 75 28.89 -15.71 -12.50
C SER A 75 27.89 -15.46 -11.37
N ILE A 76 27.36 -16.51 -10.74
CA ILE A 76 26.44 -16.36 -9.59
C ILE A 76 27.16 -15.73 -8.38
N ARG A 77 28.41 -16.10 -8.15
CA ARG A 77 29.20 -15.52 -7.04
C ARG A 77 29.59 -14.04 -7.34
N GLN A 78 29.87 -13.71 -8.59
CA GLN A 78 30.14 -12.34 -9.03
C GLN A 78 28.86 -11.49 -8.97
N PHE A 79 27.70 -12.06 -9.33
CA PHE A 79 26.40 -11.39 -9.21
C PHE A 79 26.03 -11.16 -7.73
N SER A 80 26.23 -12.14 -6.85
CA SER A 80 26.02 -11.97 -5.40
C SER A 80 27.01 -11.00 -4.74
N LEU A 81 28.27 -10.94 -5.23
CA LEU A 81 29.27 -9.99 -4.71
C LEU A 81 29.05 -8.57 -5.22
N ASN A 82 28.51 -8.39 -6.44
CA ASN A 82 28.16 -7.06 -6.93
C ASN A 82 26.86 -6.53 -6.30
N MET A 83 25.96 -7.40 -5.83
CA MET A 83 24.80 -6.94 -5.03
C MET A 83 25.18 -6.52 -3.61
N SER A 84 26.38 -6.85 -3.11
CA SER A 84 26.83 -6.49 -1.76
C SER A 84 27.71 -5.25 -1.67
N THR A 85 28.00 -4.57 -2.79
CA THR A 85 28.91 -3.40 -2.83
C THR A 85 28.31 -2.15 -3.48
N GLU A 86 27.05 -2.13 -3.88
CA GLU A 86 26.36 -0.86 -4.11
C GLU A 86 26.20 -0.17 -2.77
N SER A 87 26.88 0.94 -2.62
CA SER A 87 26.85 1.77 -1.42
C SER A 87 25.40 2.15 -1.11
N HIS A 88 24.86 1.62 -0.02
CA HIS A 88 23.58 2.01 0.57
C HIS A 88 23.59 3.46 1.10
N ALA A 89 24.24 4.38 0.41
CA ALA A 89 24.35 5.79 0.82
C ALA A 89 23.00 6.55 0.73
N ASP A 90 21.95 5.94 0.14
CA ASP A 90 20.62 6.54 -0.01
C ASP A 90 19.49 5.72 0.67
N VAL A 91 19.82 4.70 1.42
CA VAL A 91 18.83 4.01 2.24
C VAL A 91 18.47 4.95 3.38
N GLY A 92 17.18 5.22 3.55
CA GLY A 92 16.69 6.09 4.62
C GLY A 92 17.29 5.72 5.97
N VAL A 93 17.29 6.66 6.90
CA VAL A 93 17.84 6.49 8.27
C VAL A 93 17.24 5.27 8.98
N ILE A 94 16.06 4.82 8.57
CA ILE A 94 15.38 3.65 9.13
C ILE A 94 16.07 2.37 8.65
N PRO A 95 16.56 1.52 9.57
CA PRO A 95 17.24 0.27 9.22
C PRO A 95 16.33 -0.70 8.46
N GLY A 96 16.90 -1.41 7.52
CA GLY A 96 16.21 -2.36 6.67
C GLY A 96 15.71 -1.74 5.37
N ARG A 97 14.67 -2.31 4.80
CA ARG A 97 13.96 -1.80 3.62
C ARG A 97 12.54 -1.43 3.99
N PRO A 98 12.30 -0.21 4.53
CA PRO A 98 10.92 0.22 4.76
C PRO A 98 10.14 0.18 3.45
N THR A 99 9.00 -0.47 3.48
CA THR A 99 8.12 -0.62 2.31
C THR A 99 6.75 -0.04 2.63
N TRP A 100 6.27 0.87 1.79
CA TRP A 100 4.91 1.36 1.91
C TRP A 100 3.92 0.22 1.66
N GLN A 101 3.17 -0.16 2.70
CA GLN A 101 2.35 -1.35 2.71
C GLN A 101 0.86 -1.06 2.63
N GLN A 102 0.39 0.09 3.17
CA GLN A 102 -1.04 0.35 3.19
C GLN A 102 -1.41 1.82 3.24
N THR A 103 -2.61 2.10 2.76
CA THR A 103 -3.38 3.33 3.03
C THR A 103 -4.66 2.93 3.76
N MET A 104 -4.94 3.56 4.90
CA MET A 104 -6.13 3.28 5.69
C MET A 104 -7.18 4.36 5.55
N ILE A 105 -8.41 3.95 5.21
CA ILE A 105 -9.60 4.78 5.27
C ILE A 105 -10.70 4.07 6.07
N ARG A 106 -11.56 4.83 6.72
CA ARG A 106 -12.71 4.29 7.46
C ARG A 106 -13.90 4.13 6.53
N ILE A 107 -14.63 3.03 6.70
CA ILE A 107 -15.86 2.75 5.97
C ILE A 107 -17.02 2.59 6.92
N ALA A 108 -18.21 3.07 6.53
CA ALA A 108 -19.41 2.97 7.35
C ALA A 108 -20.00 1.55 7.32
N ASP A 109 -20.05 0.92 6.15
CA ASP A 109 -20.72 -0.36 5.93
C ASP A 109 -19.90 -1.27 5.01
N PRO A 110 -19.27 -2.34 5.55
CA PRO A 110 -18.50 -3.28 4.74
C PRO A 110 -19.33 -3.96 3.65
N ALA A 111 -20.65 -4.14 3.86
CA ALA A 111 -21.53 -4.75 2.87
C ALA A 111 -21.73 -3.88 1.61
N LYS A 112 -21.43 -2.59 1.69
CA LYS A 112 -21.42 -1.66 0.55
C LYS A 112 -20.01 -1.45 0.00
N SER A 113 -19.05 -1.19 0.89
CA SER A 113 -17.71 -0.76 0.47
C SER A 113 -16.90 -1.93 -0.10
N ILE A 114 -16.95 -3.14 0.49
CA ILE A 114 -16.19 -4.28 -0.05
C ILE A 114 -16.61 -4.61 -1.50
N PRO A 115 -17.91 -4.78 -1.84
CA PRO A 115 -18.32 -5.02 -3.23
C PRO A 115 -17.94 -3.90 -4.20
N PHE A 116 -17.92 -2.64 -3.75
CA PHE A 116 -17.44 -1.54 -4.60
C PHE A 116 -15.97 -1.75 -5.00
N TYR A 117 -15.11 -2.07 -4.03
CA TYR A 117 -13.69 -2.26 -4.32
C TYR A 117 -13.39 -3.60 -5.03
N THR A 118 -14.13 -4.68 -4.73
CA THR A 118 -13.91 -6.00 -5.35
C THR A 118 -14.62 -6.14 -6.69
N ASP A 119 -15.93 -5.88 -6.76
CA ASP A 119 -16.74 -6.23 -7.92
C ASP A 119 -16.72 -5.10 -8.97
N VAL A 120 -16.64 -3.82 -8.53
CA VAL A 120 -16.62 -2.67 -9.44
C VAL A 120 -15.20 -2.32 -9.86
N LEU A 121 -14.26 -2.22 -8.90
CA LEU A 121 -12.87 -1.85 -9.17
C LEU A 121 -11.93 -3.05 -9.41
N GLY A 122 -12.38 -4.28 -9.16
CA GLY A 122 -11.63 -5.51 -9.44
C GLY A 122 -10.47 -5.77 -8.47
N MET A 123 -10.49 -5.18 -7.28
CA MET A 123 -9.49 -5.49 -6.25
C MET A 123 -9.77 -6.87 -5.62
N THR A 124 -8.73 -7.46 -5.06
CA THR A 124 -8.81 -8.71 -4.32
C THR A 124 -8.80 -8.43 -2.82
N LEU A 125 -9.75 -8.98 -2.07
CA LEU A 125 -9.72 -8.98 -0.61
C LEU A 125 -8.64 -9.97 -0.16
N ILE A 126 -7.53 -9.43 0.33
CA ILE A 126 -6.37 -10.22 0.75
C ILE A 126 -6.58 -10.79 2.14
N ASP A 127 -7.02 -9.95 3.09
CA ASP A 127 -7.16 -10.39 4.46
C ASP A 127 -8.22 -9.61 5.22
N LYS A 128 -8.63 -10.18 6.36
CA LYS A 128 -9.58 -9.60 7.29
C LYS A 128 -9.15 -9.87 8.73
N PHE A 129 -9.26 -8.87 9.59
CA PHE A 129 -9.09 -9.01 11.04
C PHE A 129 -10.33 -8.51 11.75
N ASP A 130 -10.86 -9.30 12.69
CA ASP A 130 -11.98 -8.92 13.55
C ASP A 130 -11.49 -8.69 14.98
N PHE A 131 -11.81 -7.54 15.55
CA PHE A 131 -11.49 -7.16 16.92
C PHE A 131 -12.77 -6.81 17.70
N PRO A 132 -13.61 -7.81 18.03
CA PRO A 132 -14.91 -7.57 18.66
C PRO A 132 -14.78 -6.86 20.03
N ASP A 133 -13.73 -7.17 20.82
CA ASP A 133 -13.47 -6.52 22.11
C ASP A 133 -13.00 -5.05 21.98
N MET A 134 -12.71 -4.60 20.75
CA MET A 134 -12.34 -3.23 20.42
C MET A 134 -13.34 -2.56 19.47
N GLU A 135 -14.41 -3.28 19.12
CA GLU A 135 -15.53 -2.83 18.29
C GLU A 135 -15.11 -2.32 16.90
N PHE A 136 -14.14 -3.01 16.22
CA PHE A 136 -13.80 -2.72 14.83
C PHE A 136 -13.32 -3.96 14.06
N SER A 137 -13.34 -3.86 12.75
CA SER A 137 -12.78 -4.85 11.81
C SER A 137 -11.94 -4.16 10.75
N LEU A 138 -10.91 -4.85 10.25
CA LEU A 138 -10.03 -4.39 9.18
C LEU A 138 -10.18 -5.31 7.97
N TYR A 139 -10.17 -4.72 6.77
CA TYR A 139 -10.19 -5.43 5.49
C TYR A 139 -9.08 -4.87 4.61
N PHE A 140 -8.25 -5.75 4.07
CA PHE A 140 -7.10 -5.37 3.25
C PHE A 140 -7.33 -5.82 1.81
N LEU A 141 -7.32 -4.85 0.89
CA LEU A 141 -7.56 -5.10 -0.53
C LEU A 141 -6.39 -4.58 -1.36
N THR A 142 -6.07 -5.28 -2.44
CA THR A 142 -5.07 -4.80 -3.41
C THR A 142 -5.45 -5.26 -4.82
N THR A 143 -4.81 -4.67 -5.82
CA THR A 143 -4.85 -5.20 -7.19
C THR A 143 -3.74 -6.22 -7.34
N LEU A 144 -4.06 -7.42 -7.80
CA LEU A 144 -3.08 -8.46 -8.06
C LEU A 144 -2.50 -8.33 -9.48
N PRO A 145 -1.21 -8.64 -9.70
CA PRO A 145 -0.64 -8.76 -11.04
C PRO A 145 -1.39 -9.80 -11.89
N GLU A 146 -1.32 -9.62 -13.20
CA GLU A 146 -1.93 -10.58 -14.13
C GLU A 146 -1.41 -12.00 -13.91
N GLY A 147 -2.35 -12.96 -13.88
CA GLY A 147 -2.03 -14.38 -13.73
C GLY A 147 -1.73 -14.80 -12.29
N GLU A 148 -1.58 -13.87 -11.38
CA GLU A 148 -1.54 -14.22 -9.96
C GLU A 148 -2.92 -14.65 -9.48
N LYS A 149 -2.97 -15.79 -8.80
CA LYS A 149 -4.18 -16.31 -8.14
C LYS A 149 -4.01 -16.18 -6.65
N TYR A 150 -5.03 -15.64 -6.03
CA TYR A 150 -5.11 -15.55 -4.58
C TYR A 150 -6.27 -16.44 -4.10
N ASP A 151 -5.93 -17.61 -3.57
CA ASP A 151 -6.90 -18.63 -3.13
C ASP A 151 -6.93 -18.75 -1.58
N LEU A 152 -6.26 -17.84 -0.86
CA LEU A 152 -6.24 -17.87 0.60
C LEU A 152 -7.55 -17.26 1.15
N ALA A 153 -8.12 -17.91 2.15
CA ALA A 153 -9.33 -17.39 2.80
C ALA A 153 -8.96 -16.25 3.77
N PRO A 154 -9.58 -15.05 3.66
CA PRO A 154 -9.35 -13.96 4.59
C PRO A 154 -9.64 -14.38 6.04
N GLY A 155 -8.81 -13.91 6.99
CA GLY A 155 -8.88 -14.28 8.41
C GLY A 155 -8.14 -15.56 8.77
N THR A 156 -7.45 -16.20 7.83
CA THR A 156 -6.59 -17.37 8.09
C THR A 156 -5.15 -16.94 8.36
N LYS A 157 -4.39 -17.81 9.03
CA LYS A 157 -2.98 -17.54 9.28
C LYS A 157 -2.19 -17.35 7.98
N GLU A 158 -2.51 -18.13 6.95
CA GLU A 158 -1.86 -18.06 5.65
C GLU A 158 -2.13 -16.71 4.96
N ALA A 159 -3.35 -16.18 5.07
CA ALA A 159 -3.69 -14.83 4.57
C ALA A 159 -2.95 -13.75 5.36
N HIS A 160 -2.85 -13.88 6.69
CA HIS A 160 -2.07 -12.96 7.53
C HIS A 160 -0.59 -12.98 7.15
N ASP A 161 0.00 -14.18 6.99
CA ASP A 161 1.41 -14.31 6.59
C ASP A 161 1.65 -13.69 5.19
N TYR A 162 0.72 -13.87 4.25
CA TYR A 162 0.80 -13.26 2.93
C TYR A 162 0.76 -11.73 3.02
N LEU A 163 -0.23 -11.15 3.71
CA LEU A 163 -0.40 -9.70 3.85
C LEU A 163 0.87 -9.02 4.37
N TRP A 164 1.53 -9.64 5.37
CA TRP A 164 2.72 -9.08 6.01
C TRP A 164 4.04 -9.39 5.29
N THR A 165 3.98 -10.10 4.17
CA THR A 165 5.16 -10.44 3.36
C THR A 165 5.04 -10.03 1.89
N MET A 166 3.85 -9.64 1.43
CA MET A 166 3.63 -9.21 0.05
C MET A 166 4.43 -7.94 -0.27
N GLU A 167 5.00 -7.90 -1.46
CA GLU A 167 5.63 -6.71 -2.01
C GLU A 167 4.57 -5.86 -2.73
N GLY A 168 3.94 -4.94 -2.03
CA GLY A 168 2.90 -4.10 -2.61
C GLY A 168 2.18 -3.28 -1.56
N THR A 169 1.27 -2.45 -2.02
CA THR A 169 0.48 -1.57 -1.15
C THR A 169 -0.98 -2.00 -1.18
N ALA A 170 -1.56 -2.19 -0.01
CA ALA A 170 -2.97 -2.49 0.18
C ALA A 170 -3.77 -1.23 0.52
N LEU A 171 -5.05 -1.25 0.19
CA LEU A 171 -6.05 -0.38 0.77
C LEU A 171 -6.62 -1.08 2.02
N GLU A 172 -6.41 -0.49 3.19
CA GLU A 172 -7.01 -0.92 4.44
C GLU A 172 -8.33 -0.20 4.65
N LEU A 173 -9.42 -0.94 4.73
CA LEU A 173 -10.74 -0.45 5.08
C LEU A 173 -11.01 -0.76 6.54
N THR A 174 -11.15 0.26 7.38
CA THR A 174 -11.48 0.10 8.81
C THR A 174 -12.96 0.34 9.04
N HIS A 175 -13.67 -0.67 9.51
CA HIS A 175 -15.06 -0.59 9.93
C HIS A 175 -15.15 -0.54 11.46
N ASN A 176 -15.63 0.57 12.01
CA ASN A 176 -16.00 0.66 13.43
C ASN A 176 -17.41 0.10 13.59
N HIS A 177 -17.59 -0.91 14.44
CA HIS A 177 -18.87 -1.59 14.60
C HIS A 177 -19.99 -0.64 15.04
N GLY A 178 -21.09 -0.67 14.35
CA GLY A 178 -22.27 0.18 14.59
C GLY A 178 -22.37 1.39 13.64
N THR A 179 -21.33 1.69 12.82
CA THR A 179 -21.42 2.76 11.82
C THR A 179 -22.25 2.36 10.58
N GLU A 180 -22.55 1.08 10.42
CA GLU A 180 -23.45 0.57 9.39
C GLU A 180 -24.94 0.91 9.62
N LYS A 181 -25.27 1.52 10.78
CA LYS A 181 -26.64 1.88 11.14
C LYS A 181 -27.07 3.20 10.51
N ASP A 182 -28.37 3.34 10.28
CA ASP A 182 -28.98 4.50 9.60
C ASP A 182 -28.79 5.84 10.32
N ASP A 183 -28.50 5.82 11.62
CA ASP A 183 -28.25 7.04 12.41
C ASP A 183 -26.81 7.56 12.33
N PHE A 184 -25.89 6.80 11.73
CA PHE A 184 -24.53 7.25 11.50
C PHE A 184 -24.50 8.33 10.39
N LYS A 185 -23.80 9.43 10.63
CA LYS A 185 -23.77 10.59 9.74
C LYS A 185 -22.74 10.50 8.61
N GLY A 186 -22.01 9.40 8.54
CA GLY A 186 -20.92 9.18 7.58
C GLY A 186 -19.57 9.67 8.09
N TYR A 187 -18.54 9.22 7.42
CA TYR A 187 -17.17 9.68 7.62
C TYR A 187 -16.90 10.95 6.83
N HIS A 188 -15.90 11.71 7.24
CA HIS A 188 -15.43 12.88 6.50
C HIS A 188 -14.56 12.42 5.31
N PRO A 189 -14.97 12.69 4.04
CA PRO A 189 -14.29 12.11 2.89
C PRO A 189 -12.99 12.84 2.48
N GLY A 190 -12.55 13.84 3.25
CA GLY A 190 -11.47 14.74 2.85
C GLY A 190 -11.94 15.81 1.87
N ASN A 191 -11.00 16.60 1.35
CA ASN A 191 -11.21 17.65 0.33
C ASN A 191 -12.01 18.89 0.77
N ALA A 192 -12.27 19.08 2.06
CA ALA A 192 -12.61 20.39 2.59
C ALA A 192 -11.35 21.26 2.77
N GLU A 193 -11.55 22.52 3.15
CA GLU A 193 -10.44 23.43 3.42
C GLU A 193 -9.50 22.85 4.48
N LYS A 194 -8.20 22.84 4.20
CA LYS A 194 -7.12 22.32 5.07
C LYS A 194 -7.12 20.82 5.33
N ASP A 195 -7.96 20.02 4.68
CA ASP A 195 -7.85 18.56 4.81
C ASP A 195 -6.54 18.05 4.19
N GLY A 196 -5.83 17.17 4.91
CA GLY A 196 -4.61 16.54 4.43
C GLY A 196 -4.89 15.46 3.37
N PHE A 197 -5.86 14.58 3.63
CA PHE A 197 -6.23 13.54 2.66
C PHE A 197 -7.06 14.13 1.52
N GLY A 198 -6.79 13.66 0.29
CA GLY A 198 -7.52 14.05 -0.88
C GLY A 198 -8.30 12.90 -1.53
N HIS A 199 -7.59 11.88 -1.98
CA HIS A 199 -8.20 10.78 -2.71
C HIS A 199 -7.30 9.55 -2.76
N ILE A 200 -7.88 8.43 -3.17
CA ILE A 200 -7.15 7.31 -3.78
C ILE A 200 -7.35 7.38 -5.29
N ALA A 201 -6.49 6.73 -6.07
CA ALA A 201 -6.65 6.68 -7.51
C ALA A 201 -6.58 5.25 -8.06
N VAL A 202 -7.28 5.04 -9.15
CA VAL A 202 -7.15 3.85 -9.99
C VAL A 202 -6.75 4.25 -11.40
N SER A 203 -5.83 3.50 -12.00
CA SER A 203 -5.43 3.70 -13.39
C SER A 203 -6.17 2.73 -14.31
N CYS A 204 -6.48 3.19 -15.53
CA CYS A 204 -7.13 2.41 -16.58
C CYS A 204 -6.58 2.81 -17.96
N ASP A 205 -6.88 2.01 -18.99
CA ASP A 205 -6.42 2.29 -20.35
C ASP A 205 -7.22 3.41 -21.03
N ASP A 206 -8.53 3.47 -20.76
CA ASP A 206 -9.44 4.48 -21.30
C ASP A 206 -10.36 5.03 -20.20
N VAL A 207 -10.12 6.28 -19.81
CA VAL A 207 -10.87 6.96 -18.75
C VAL A 207 -12.33 7.19 -19.16
N TYR A 208 -12.59 7.51 -20.44
CA TYR A 208 -13.96 7.80 -20.89
C TYR A 208 -14.82 6.55 -20.89
N ALA A 209 -14.30 5.44 -21.47
CA ALA A 209 -14.98 4.15 -21.46
C ALA A 209 -15.18 3.64 -20.02
N SER A 210 -14.16 3.76 -19.16
CA SER A 210 -14.23 3.37 -17.76
C SER A 210 -15.28 4.18 -16.98
N CYS A 211 -15.37 5.50 -17.20
CA CYS A 211 -16.37 6.33 -16.56
C CYS A 211 -17.82 6.04 -17.05
N GLU A 212 -17.98 5.67 -18.33
CA GLU A 212 -19.28 5.22 -18.84
C GLU A 212 -19.74 3.93 -18.16
N GLU A 213 -18.85 2.96 -17.98
CA GLU A 213 -19.16 1.71 -17.30
C GLU A 213 -19.42 1.91 -15.80
N LEU A 214 -18.63 2.72 -15.10
CA LEU A 214 -18.89 3.09 -13.71
C LEU A 214 -20.26 3.75 -13.56
N GLY A 215 -20.62 4.66 -14.50
CA GLY A 215 -21.93 5.29 -14.52
C GLY A 215 -23.09 4.30 -14.75
N LYS A 216 -22.90 3.29 -15.64
CA LYS A 216 -23.86 2.18 -15.83
C LYS A 216 -24.00 1.30 -14.57
N ALA A 217 -22.93 1.18 -13.78
CA ALA A 217 -22.97 0.50 -12.49
C ALA A 217 -23.57 1.38 -11.35
N GLY A 218 -24.08 2.57 -11.67
CA GLY A 218 -24.74 3.45 -10.70
C GLY A 218 -23.77 4.33 -9.90
N ILE A 219 -22.49 4.36 -10.25
CA ILE A 219 -21.49 5.17 -9.54
C ILE A 219 -21.64 6.64 -9.96
N SER A 220 -21.71 7.51 -8.96
CA SER A 220 -21.77 8.96 -9.15
C SER A 220 -20.37 9.58 -9.22
N PHE A 221 -20.28 10.78 -9.80
CA PHE A 221 -19.02 11.47 -10.02
C PHE A 221 -19.00 12.86 -9.39
N LYS A 222 -17.92 13.19 -8.73
CA LYS A 222 -17.56 14.56 -8.38
C LYS A 222 -17.17 15.36 -9.62
N LYS A 223 -16.48 14.72 -10.57
CA LYS A 223 -15.97 15.31 -11.80
C LYS A 223 -15.89 14.25 -12.90
N LYS A 224 -16.47 14.55 -14.05
CA LYS A 224 -16.34 13.75 -15.28
C LYS A 224 -15.11 14.18 -16.10
N PRO A 225 -14.62 13.35 -17.06
CA PRO A 225 -13.37 13.61 -17.77
C PRO A 225 -13.26 14.97 -18.47
N ASP A 226 -14.37 15.50 -18.97
CA ASP A 226 -14.40 16.78 -19.69
C ASP A 226 -14.72 17.99 -18.82
N GLU A 227 -14.91 17.81 -17.53
CA GLU A 227 -15.22 18.89 -16.60
C GLU A 227 -13.95 19.53 -16.02
N GLY A 228 -14.04 20.80 -15.61
CA GLY A 228 -12.96 21.53 -14.95
C GLY A 228 -11.73 21.81 -15.82
N ARG A 229 -10.64 22.22 -15.20
CA ARG A 229 -9.36 22.58 -15.86
C ARG A 229 -8.55 21.35 -16.30
N MET A 230 -8.53 20.30 -15.48
CA MET A 230 -7.77 19.07 -15.76
C MET A 230 -8.65 18.09 -16.55
N LYS A 231 -8.45 18.04 -17.87
CA LYS A 231 -9.20 17.15 -18.75
C LYS A 231 -8.58 15.74 -18.78
N GLY A 232 -9.41 14.75 -19.14
CA GLY A 232 -8.94 13.36 -19.32
C GLY A 232 -8.72 12.60 -18.03
N LEU A 233 -9.19 13.11 -16.87
CA LEU A 233 -9.29 12.39 -15.61
C LEU A 233 -10.65 12.64 -14.97
N ALA A 234 -11.11 11.74 -14.14
CA ALA A 234 -12.38 11.85 -13.44
C ALA A 234 -12.21 11.59 -11.93
N PHE A 235 -13.20 12.02 -11.16
CA PHE A 235 -13.33 11.65 -9.75
C PHE A 235 -14.70 11.02 -9.54
N ALA A 236 -14.71 9.71 -9.27
CA ALA A 236 -15.88 8.97 -8.83
C ALA A 236 -16.02 9.05 -7.31
N TYR A 237 -17.21 8.77 -6.79
CA TYR A 237 -17.43 8.56 -5.37
C TYR A 237 -17.45 7.08 -5.04
N ASP A 238 -16.78 6.69 -3.97
CA ASP A 238 -17.03 5.41 -3.32
C ASP A 238 -18.29 5.45 -2.43
N PRO A 239 -18.71 4.35 -1.79
CA PRO A 239 -19.91 4.32 -0.95
C PRO A 239 -19.88 5.27 0.26
N ASP A 240 -18.70 5.64 0.75
CA ASP A 240 -18.48 6.55 1.87
C ASP A 240 -18.18 7.99 1.42
N SER A 241 -18.35 8.27 0.11
CA SER A 241 -18.13 9.58 -0.53
C SER A 241 -16.65 10.00 -0.63
N TYR A 242 -15.70 9.10 -0.42
CA TYR A 242 -14.32 9.37 -0.78
C TYR A 242 -14.16 9.53 -2.29
N TRP A 243 -13.24 10.39 -2.69
CA TRP A 243 -12.93 10.56 -4.10
C TRP A 243 -12.02 9.41 -4.55
N VAL A 244 -12.42 8.77 -5.65
CA VAL A 244 -11.62 7.80 -6.39
C VAL A 244 -11.27 8.43 -7.72
N GLU A 245 -10.02 8.86 -7.87
CA GLU A 245 -9.54 9.40 -9.12
C GLU A 245 -9.40 8.29 -10.16
N VAL A 246 -9.87 8.53 -11.38
CA VAL A 246 -9.72 7.62 -12.53
C VAL A 246 -8.76 8.28 -13.51
N VAL A 247 -7.56 7.70 -13.64
CA VAL A 247 -6.47 8.25 -14.47
C VAL A 247 -6.07 7.30 -15.59
N ARG A 248 -5.53 7.87 -16.67
CA ARG A 248 -5.05 7.10 -17.80
C ARG A 248 -3.64 6.56 -17.53
N ARG A 249 -3.44 5.28 -17.80
CA ARG A 249 -2.11 4.66 -17.88
C ARG A 249 -1.25 5.27 -18.98
N GLY A 250 0.06 5.15 -18.86
CA GLY A 250 1.00 5.60 -19.89
C GLY A 250 0.88 4.77 -21.16
N THR A 251 1.01 3.45 -21.02
CA THR A 251 0.99 2.48 -22.10
C THR A 251 -0.27 1.60 -22.00
N PRO A 252 -1.26 1.75 -22.88
CA PRO A 252 -2.46 0.89 -22.89
C PRO A 252 -2.08 -0.58 -23.07
N GLY A 253 -2.77 -1.46 -22.34
CA GLY A 253 -2.56 -2.91 -22.38
C GLY A 253 -1.29 -3.40 -21.66
N LYS A 254 -0.47 -2.52 -21.11
CA LYS A 254 0.72 -2.91 -20.32
C LYS A 254 0.33 -3.57 -18.97
N ILE A 255 -0.74 -3.09 -18.38
CA ILE A 255 -1.35 -3.68 -17.19
C ILE A 255 -2.71 -4.21 -17.63
N PRO A 256 -2.95 -5.53 -17.59
CA PRO A 256 -4.17 -6.13 -18.13
C PRO A 256 -5.40 -5.92 -17.24
N ASN A 257 -5.21 -5.63 -15.96
CA ASN A 257 -6.31 -5.29 -15.06
C ASN A 257 -7.08 -4.07 -15.59
N LYS A 258 -8.41 -4.15 -15.57
CA LYS A 258 -9.27 -3.02 -15.97
C LYS A 258 -8.94 -1.77 -15.16
N PHE A 259 -8.93 -1.92 -13.84
CA PHE A 259 -8.46 -0.92 -12.91
C PHE A 259 -7.28 -1.46 -12.11
N ASN A 260 -6.36 -0.57 -11.77
CA ASN A 260 -5.22 -0.86 -10.93
C ASN A 260 -5.09 0.25 -9.87
N LEU A 261 -5.01 -0.12 -8.58
CA LEU A 261 -4.72 0.87 -7.53
C LEU A 261 -3.43 1.60 -7.86
N SER A 262 -3.49 2.90 -8.06
CA SER A 262 -2.37 3.66 -8.64
C SER A 262 -1.82 4.75 -7.74
N GLN A 263 -2.61 5.31 -6.83
CA GLN A 263 -2.08 6.33 -5.92
C GLN A 263 -2.95 6.57 -4.69
N THR A 264 -2.33 7.15 -3.66
CA THR A 264 -2.95 7.84 -2.54
C THR A 264 -2.44 9.28 -2.54
N MET A 265 -3.34 10.24 -2.47
CA MET A 265 -2.98 11.66 -2.45
C MET A 265 -3.09 12.24 -1.04
N LEU A 266 -1.99 12.84 -0.58
CA LEU A 266 -1.93 13.63 0.65
C LEU A 266 -1.46 15.05 0.35
N ARG A 267 -2.07 16.04 1.00
CA ARG A 267 -1.57 17.42 0.97
C ARG A 267 -0.48 17.59 2.01
N ILE A 268 0.55 18.30 1.61
CA ILE A 268 1.72 18.61 2.43
C ILE A 268 1.92 20.12 2.54
N LYS A 269 2.40 20.57 3.70
CA LYS A 269 2.67 21.98 3.97
C LYS A 269 3.99 22.43 3.34
N ASP A 270 5.06 21.66 3.51
CA ASP A 270 6.42 21.97 3.08
C ASP A 270 7.03 20.79 2.32
N PRO A 271 7.16 20.88 0.99
CA PRO A 271 7.62 19.75 0.17
C PRO A 271 9.07 19.34 0.50
N LYS A 272 9.94 20.26 0.95
CA LYS A 272 11.30 19.89 1.31
C LYS A 272 11.33 18.93 2.49
N LYS A 273 10.54 19.23 3.53
CA LYS A 273 10.47 18.40 4.74
C LYS A 273 9.80 17.07 4.45
N SER A 274 8.65 17.08 3.75
CA SER A 274 7.89 15.87 3.50
C SER A 274 8.61 14.93 2.54
N ILE A 275 9.22 15.42 1.46
CA ILE A 275 10.00 14.59 0.53
C ILE A 275 11.23 14.00 1.25
N GLU A 276 11.93 14.77 2.08
CA GLU A 276 13.06 14.27 2.86
C GLU A 276 12.63 13.16 3.83
N PHE A 277 11.51 13.37 4.53
CA PHE A 277 10.95 12.38 5.44
C PHE A 277 10.64 11.06 4.71
N TYR A 278 9.87 11.12 3.63
CA TYR A 278 9.50 9.91 2.89
C TYR A 278 10.69 9.23 2.19
N LYS A 279 11.72 9.99 1.78
CA LYS A 279 13.00 9.39 1.35
C LYS A 279 13.66 8.59 2.47
N LYS A 280 13.69 9.12 3.69
CA LYS A 280 14.20 8.39 4.87
C LYS A 280 13.34 7.19 5.26
N MET A 281 12.07 7.19 4.85
CA MET A 281 11.15 6.04 4.90
C MET A 281 11.33 5.04 3.73
N GLY A 282 12.40 5.16 2.95
CA GLY A 282 12.73 4.22 1.88
C GLY A 282 12.04 4.50 0.53
N MET A 283 11.27 5.58 0.41
CA MET A 283 10.64 5.94 -0.86
C MET A 283 11.58 6.74 -1.76
N LYS A 284 11.38 6.67 -3.07
CA LYS A 284 12.10 7.46 -4.08
C LYS A 284 11.16 8.48 -4.71
N LEU A 285 11.66 9.69 -4.96
CA LEU A 285 10.93 10.68 -5.74
C LEU A 285 10.97 10.26 -7.22
N MET A 286 9.79 9.96 -7.74
CA MET A 286 9.62 9.43 -9.10
C MET A 286 9.31 10.51 -10.11
N SER A 287 8.44 11.46 -9.76
CA SER A 287 8.05 12.55 -10.65
C SER A 287 7.66 13.79 -9.85
N GLU A 288 7.84 14.95 -10.45
CA GLU A 288 7.35 16.22 -9.94
C GLU A 288 6.74 17.06 -11.05
N ARG A 289 5.68 17.79 -10.70
CA ARG A 289 4.96 18.69 -11.61
C ARG A 289 4.61 19.97 -10.89
N HIS A 290 4.91 21.10 -11.53
CA HIS A 290 4.69 22.43 -10.98
C HIS A 290 3.62 23.16 -11.77
N PHE A 291 2.61 23.66 -11.07
CA PHE A 291 1.55 24.52 -11.59
C PHE A 291 1.65 25.90 -10.95
N ASN A 292 0.80 26.83 -11.35
CA ASN A 292 0.88 28.20 -10.83
C ASN A 292 0.56 28.31 -9.33
N ASP A 293 -0.34 27.47 -8.85
CA ASP A 293 -0.95 27.53 -7.52
C ASP A 293 -0.64 26.32 -6.63
N PHE A 294 -0.11 25.23 -7.21
CA PHE A 294 0.29 24.01 -6.49
C PHE A 294 1.37 23.24 -7.21
N SER A 295 1.98 22.30 -6.51
CA SER A 295 2.93 21.33 -7.06
C SER A 295 2.59 19.92 -6.61
N LEU A 296 2.89 18.93 -7.46
CA LEU A 296 2.70 17.50 -7.22
C LEU A 296 4.05 16.80 -7.18
N TYR A 297 4.21 15.90 -6.22
CA TYR A 297 5.39 15.07 -6.08
C TYR A 297 4.93 13.61 -5.91
N PHE A 298 5.44 12.73 -6.74
CA PHE A 298 5.05 11.32 -6.74
C PHE A 298 6.19 10.47 -6.18
N MET A 299 5.93 9.75 -5.10
CA MET A 299 6.91 8.92 -4.42
C MET A 299 6.51 7.45 -4.43
N ALA A 300 7.47 6.54 -4.55
CA ALA A 300 7.21 5.09 -4.55
C ALA A 300 8.28 4.32 -3.78
N SER A 301 7.89 3.17 -3.23
CA SER A 301 8.78 2.19 -2.61
C SER A 301 9.11 1.07 -3.60
N ASN A 302 10.23 0.38 -3.37
CA ASN A 302 10.64 -0.83 -4.12
C ASN A 302 10.74 -0.66 -5.64
N VAL A 303 11.08 0.53 -6.09
CA VAL A 303 11.27 0.87 -7.51
C VAL A 303 12.60 1.57 -7.73
N GLU A 304 13.13 1.51 -8.95
CA GLU A 304 14.27 2.34 -9.32
C GLU A 304 13.82 3.77 -9.62
N ALA A 305 14.60 4.74 -9.13
CA ALA A 305 14.34 6.14 -9.45
C ALA A 305 14.63 6.40 -10.96
N PRO A 306 13.79 7.21 -11.64
CA PRO A 306 14.06 7.60 -13.02
C PRO A 306 15.29 8.50 -13.09
N ALA A 307 15.90 8.63 -14.28
CA ALA A 307 17.06 9.50 -14.47
C ALA A 307 16.71 11.00 -14.26
N ASN A 308 15.46 11.38 -14.48
CA ASN A 308 14.92 12.69 -14.12
C ASN A 308 13.45 12.59 -13.65
N THR A 309 13.02 13.53 -12.83
CA THR A 309 11.68 13.59 -12.25
C THR A 309 10.64 14.31 -13.11
N GLY A 310 11.02 14.83 -14.26
CA GLY A 310 10.14 15.54 -15.21
C GLY A 310 9.30 14.58 -16.06
N ASP A 311 9.42 14.72 -17.38
CA ASP A 311 8.63 13.93 -18.35
C ASP A 311 8.94 12.43 -18.29
N GLU A 312 10.22 12.06 -18.14
CA GLU A 312 10.63 10.67 -17.99
C GLU A 312 10.04 10.05 -16.72
N GLY A 313 10.21 10.71 -15.57
CA GLY A 313 9.62 10.27 -14.30
C GLY A 313 8.10 10.16 -14.39
N THR A 314 7.45 11.09 -15.07
CA THR A 314 6.02 11.03 -15.30
C THR A 314 5.61 9.81 -16.14
N ALA A 315 6.36 9.50 -17.18
CA ALA A 315 6.10 8.31 -18.00
C ALA A 315 6.27 7.03 -17.19
N VAL A 316 7.33 6.95 -16.37
CA VAL A 316 7.56 5.82 -15.45
C VAL A 316 6.39 5.66 -14.49
N VAL A 317 5.99 6.72 -13.77
CA VAL A 317 4.86 6.68 -12.80
C VAL A 317 3.57 6.16 -13.44
N ARG A 318 3.27 6.60 -14.66
CA ARG A 318 2.03 6.18 -15.36
C ARG A 318 2.04 4.72 -15.80
N ASP A 319 3.19 4.07 -15.83
CA ASP A 319 3.40 2.68 -16.22
C ASP A 319 3.69 1.75 -15.03
N LEU A 320 3.76 2.29 -13.81
CA LEU A 320 3.93 1.47 -12.60
C LEU A 320 2.68 0.63 -12.34
N PHE A 321 2.90 -0.62 -11.93
CA PHE A 321 1.83 -1.47 -11.40
C PHE A 321 1.48 -1.09 -9.96
N GLY A 322 2.49 -0.94 -9.08
CA GLY A 322 2.27 -0.53 -7.69
C GLY A 322 1.87 0.94 -7.56
N PRO A 323 1.10 1.30 -6.53
CA PRO A 323 0.67 2.68 -6.35
C PRO A 323 1.81 3.59 -5.91
N VAL A 324 1.66 4.87 -6.18
CA VAL A 324 2.52 5.96 -5.72
C VAL A 324 1.84 6.80 -4.65
N LEU A 325 2.62 7.35 -3.75
CA LEU A 325 2.17 8.40 -2.83
C LEU A 325 2.29 9.74 -3.55
N GLU A 326 1.14 10.35 -3.87
CA GLU A 326 1.07 11.70 -4.41
C GLU A 326 1.06 12.70 -3.26
N LEU A 327 2.06 13.57 -3.22
CA LEU A 327 2.15 14.66 -2.28
C LEU A 327 1.80 15.97 -3.00
N THR A 328 0.70 16.60 -2.60
CA THR A 328 0.20 17.86 -3.16
C THR A 328 0.57 19.02 -2.25
N HIS A 329 1.37 19.94 -2.75
CA HIS A 329 1.74 21.18 -2.06
C HIS A 329 1.01 22.38 -2.65
N ASN A 330 0.15 23.02 -1.88
CA ASN A 330 -0.45 24.30 -2.23
C ASN A 330 0.55 25.43 -1.90
N HIS A 331 0.96 26.21 -2.92
CA HIS A 331 2.00 27.22 -2.74
C HIS A 331 1.62 28.26 -1.70
N GLY A 332 2.57 28.58 -0.83
CA GLY A 332 2.43 29.56 0.24
C GLY A 332 2.16 28.95 1.62
N THR A 333 1.69 27.69 1.69
CA THR A 333 1.47 27.03 2.99
C THR A 333 2.75 26.85 3.79
N GLU A 334 3.89 26.69 3.11
CA GLU A 334 5.22 26.57 3.71
C GLU A 334 5.69 27.84 4.44
N ASN A 335 5.10 28.98 4.12
CA ASN A 335 5.43 30.29 4.69
C ASN A 335 4.49 30.73 5.82
N ASP A 336 3.44 29.94 6.11
CA ASP A 336 2.48 30.23 7.18
C ASP A 336 2.75 29.28 8.35
N ASP A 337 3.39 29.78 9.41
CA ASP A 337 3.74 28.99 10.59
C ASP A 337 2.53 28.39 11.31
N ASP A 338 1.37 29.06 11.24
CA ASP A 338 0.12 28.62 11.87
C ASP A 338 -0.67 27.64 11.00
N PHE A 339 -0.29 27.49 9.73
CA PHE A 339 -0.96 26.58 8.83
C PHE A 339 -0.70 25.12 9.24
N LYS A 340 -1.79 24.36 9.29
CA LYS A 340 -1.77 22.92 9.55
C LYS A 340 -2.86 22.24 8.75
N HIS A 341 -2.55 21.12 8.14
CA HIS A 341 -3.56 20.23 7.57
C HIS A 341 -4.28 19.45 8.67
N PHE A 342 -5.59 19.25 8.46
CA PHE A 342 -6.35 18.27 9.24
C PHE A 342 -5.98 16.87 8.77
N ASN A 343 -5.84 16.02 9.70
CA ASN A 343 -5.29 14.70 9.48
C ASN A 343 -6.33 13.57 9.37
N GLY A 344 -7.64 13.84 9.41
CA GLY A 344 -8.72 12.86 9.27
C GLY A 344 -8.95 11.97 10.49
N ASN A 345 -8.34 12.28 11.65
CA ASN A 345 -8.62 11.59 12.92
C ASN A 345 -9.11 12.54 14.02
N GLU A 346 -9.31 13.80 13.69
CA GLU A 346 -10.01 14.73 14.55
C GLU A 346 -11.46 14.22 14.76
N PRO A 347 -12.06 14.40 15.96
CA PRO A 347 -13.37 13.82 16.29
C PRO A 347 -14.50 14.21 15.34
N ASP A 348 -14.43 15.40 14.75
CA ASP A 348 -15.40 15.97 13.81
C ASP A 348 -15.05 15.74 12.33
N ARG A 349 -13.89 15.12 12.04
CA ARG A 349 -13.35 14.91 10.70
C ARG A 349 -12.81 13.50 10.47
N GLN A 350 -13.31 12.51 11.19
CA GLN A 350 -12.87 11.14 11.03
C GLN A 350 -13.17 10.60 9.62
N GLY A 351 -12.14 10.06 8.98
CA GLY A 351 -12.25 9.46 7.65
C GLY A 351 -10.96 8.73 7.29
N PHE A 352 -10.05 9.38 6.62
CA PHE A 352 -8.69 8.86 6.42
C PHE A 352 -8.03 8.60 7.78
N GLY A 353 -7.19 7.60 7.87
CA GLY A 353 -6.55 7.21 9.13
C GLY A 353 -5.04 7.38 9.10
N HIS A 354 -4.37 6.64 8.24
CA HIS A 354 -2.91 6.60 8.16
C HIS A 354 -2.43 5.98 6.86
N ILE A 355 -1.13 6.12 6.61
CA ILE A 355 -0.38 5.23 5.70
C ILE A 355 0.53 4.34 6.53
N GLY A 356 0.80 3.11 6.06
CA GLY A 356 1.58 2.13 6.79
C GLY A 356 2.84 1.69 6.07
N PHE A 357 3.89 1.41 6.84
CA PHE A 357 5.15 0.88 6.33
C PHE A 357 5.52 -0.41 7.04
N LEU A 358 5.91 -1.42 6.30
CA LEU A 358 6.59 -2.60 6.84
C LEU A 358 8.06 -2.26 7.08
N VAL A 359 8.58 -2.69 8.21
CA VAL A 359 9.99 -2.53 8.60
C VAL A 359 10.51 -3.82 9.23
N ASP A 360 11.80 -4.06 9.12
CA ASP A 360 12.43 -5.25 9.70
C ASP A 360 12.39 -5.25 11.24
N ASP A 361 12.50 -4.06 11.85
CA ASP A 361 12.54 -3.88 13.30
C ASP A 361 11.81 -2.58 13.69
N VAL A 362 10.61 -2.73 14.24
CA VAL A 362 9.77 -1.58 14.64
C VAL A 362 10.41 -0.74 15.74
N TYR A 363 11.18 -1.35 16.66
CA TYR A 363 11.83 -0.60 17.74
C TYR A 363 12.96 0.29 17.22
N LYS A 364 13.78 -0.23 16.31
CA LYS A 364 14.82 0.54 15.64
C LYS A 364 14.23 1.64 14.76
N ALA A 365 13.13 1.36 14.07
CA ALA A 365 12.42 2.35 13.29
C ALA A 365 11.92 3.51 14.18
N CYS A 366 11.35 3.23 15.35
CA CYS A 366 10.93 4.26 16.30
C CYS A 366 12.10 5.10 16.81
N VAL A 367 13.26 4.48 17.07
CA VAL A 367 14.49 5.22 17.45
C VAL A 367 14.90 6.16 16.32
N ALA A 368 15.01 5.65 15.10
CA ALA A 368 15.42 6.45 13.93
C ALA A 368 14.46 7.65 13.67
N ILE A 369 13.15 7.44 13.82
CA ILE A 369 12.16 8.52 13.67
C ILE A 369 12.36 9.62 14.72
N ARG A 370 12.63 9.25 15.98
CA ARG A 370 12.94 10.24 17.03
C ARG A 370 14.25 10.98 16.75
N GLU A 371 15.27 10.29 16.24
CA GLU A 371 16.53 10.90 15.83
C GLU A 371 16.36 11.88 14.66
N MET A 372 15.36 11.65 13.81
CA MET A 372 14.94 12.62 12.78
C MET A 372 14.16 13.82 13.36
N GLY A 373 13.84 13.83 14.66
CA GLY A 373 13.10 14.90 15.32
C GLY A 373 11.58 14.75 15.33
N TYR A 374 11.02 13.61 14.87
CA TYR A 374 9.57 13.41 14.84
C TYR A 374 9.04 12.70 16.08
N GLY A 375 7.80 13.01 16.43
CA GLY A 375 7.12 12.43 17.59
C GLY A 375 6.49 11.08 17.32
N MET A 376 6.33 10.30 18.38
CA MET A 376 5.55 9.06 18.35
C MET A 376 4.17 9.30 18.97
N LYS A 377 3.13 8.82 18.30
CA LYS A 377 1.77 8.79 18.84
C LYS A 377 1.54 7.54 19.68
N LYS A 378 2.12 6.42 19.24
CA LYS A 378 2.02 5.12 19.91
C LYS A 378 3.35 4.40 19.80
N GLU A 379 3.84 3.92 20.90
CA GLU A 379 5.02 3.06 20.95
C GLU A 379 4.67 1.59 20.67
N PRO A 380 5.64 0.75 20.26
CA PRO A 380 5.36 -0.65 19.93
C PRO A 380 4.72 -1.46 21.06
N ASP A 381 5.02 -1.09 22.30
CA ASP A 381 4.51 -1.80 23.49
C ASP A 381 3.29 -1.14 24.12
N ASP A 382 2.77 -0.06 23.56
CA ASP A 382 1.57 0.59 24.06
C ASP A 382 0.29 -0.13 23.67
N GLY A 383 -0.72 -0.03 24.54
CA GLY A 383 -2.08 -0.51 24.28
C GLY A 383 -2.19 -2.02 24.06
N LYS A 384 -3.27 -2.46 23.42
CA LYS A 384 -3.58 -3.88 23.17
C LYS A 384 -2.87 -4.45 21.94
N MET A 385 -2.64 -3.64 20.92
CA MET A 385 -1.98 -4.05 19.67
C MET A 385 -0.47 -3.85 19.80
N LYS A 386 0.24 -4.92 20.18
CA LYS A 386 1.70 -4.90 20.36
C LYS A 386 2.43 -5.09 19.03
N GLY A 387 3.68 -4.60 18.94
CA GLY A 387 4.52 -4.78 17.77
C GLY A 387 4.20 -3.85 16.60
N LEU A 388 3.35 -2.85 16.82
CA LEU A 388 3.09 -1.76 15.88
C LEU A 388 3.25 -0.40 16.57
N ALA A 389 3.71 0.58 15.83
CA ALA A 389 3.88 1.94 16.32
C ALA A 389 3.22 2.95 15.39
N PHE A 390 2.94 4.13 15.91
CA PHE A 390 2.44 5.25 15.15
C PHE A 390 3.34 6.47 15.38
N ALA A 391 3.81 7.06 14.29
CA ALA A 391 4.62 8.27 14.29
C ALA A 391 3.91 9.40 13.54
N TYR A 392 4.30 10.62 13.82
CA TYR A 392 3.87 11.78 13.06
C TYR A 392 4.82 12.03 11.88
N ASP A 393 4.27 12.41 10.75
CA ASP A 393 5.03 12.94 9.63
C ASP A 393 5.28 14.47 9.80
N PRO A 394 5.97 15.13 8.87
CA PRO A 394 6.26 16.56 8.99
C PRO A 394 5.04 17.47 9.06
N ASP A 395 3.90 17.05 8.55
CA ASP A 395 2.68 17.86 8.48
C ASP A 395 1.89 17.84 9.79
N ASP A 396 2.06 16.79 10.61
CA ASP A 396 1.40 16.63 11.92
C ASP A 396 2.34 16.82 13.11
N GLY A 397 3.64 16.61 12.92
CA GLY A 397 4.62 16.61 13.99
C GLY A 397 5.08 18.00 14.39
N LYS A 398 4.95 18.38 15.66
CA LYS A 398 5.83 19.41 16.23
C LYS A 398 7.22 18.80 16.29
N MET A 399 8.15 19.32 15.50
CA MET A 399 9.57 19.12 15.81
C MET A 399 9.79 19.61 17.24
N LYS A 400 10.26 18.74 18.11
CA LYS A 400 10.67 19.10 19.48
C LYS A 400 12.12 19.52 19.48
#